data_73f5d68ffb8467dd7a7c0a7ad49bf289
#
_entry.id   73f5d68ffb8467dd7a7c0a7ad49bf289
#
_cell.length_a   1.000
_cell.length_b   1.000
_cell.length_c   1.000
_cell.angle_alpha   90.00
_cell.angle_beta   90.00
_cell.angle_gamma   90.00
#
_symmetry.space_group_name_H-M   'P 1'
#
loop_
_entity.id
_entity.type
_entity.pdbx_description
1 polymer ?
#
loop_
_entity_poly.entity_id
_entity_poly.type
_entity_poly.pdbx_seq_one_letter_code
_entity_poly.pdbx_strand_id
1 'polypeptide(L)'
;MLECFKKELELRKDYLDQKSVSTIYFGGGTPSVYKPEQIQMLIDECSKYWNIDTDAEITLEANPDDLNKKYLAQLRNSSVNRLSVGIQSFHDEDLILMNRRHTGKEAYDTIKRAQDYGFDNISVDQIYGVPGLSMEKWIENLDLVYDLDIQHISSYHLMYDPNTVFSKKLEKGQLIEVEEEESFNQFKYLIDSARENGFTHYEISNFCKDGYISKHNSSYWKQKQYLGIGPSAHSYNLKQREWNIAHNYKYMKAVQEGGEFSEKEDLNFFDRFNDLILTSLRTYWGLDLGLVKEQFGDDLYRHCEKKAAKYIQSKHIRKENNALILSDEGVFISNDIMSDFFFIEED
;
A
#
# COMPACT_ATOMS: atom_id res chain seq x y z
N MET A 1 -7.26 21.19 -10.91
CA MET A 1 -6.98 19.77 -10.74
C MET A 1 -8.23 18.89 -10.92
N LEU A 2 -9.32 19.08 -10.17
CA LEU A 2 -10.53 18.24 -10.27
C LEU A 2 -11.09 18.10 -11.69
N GLU A 3 -11.15 19.18 -12.47
CA GLU A 3 -11.60 19.11 -13.87
C GLU A 3 -10.62 18.33 -14.76
N CYS A 4 -9.34 18.29 -14.40
CA CYS A 4 -8.38 17.43 -15.11
C CYS A 4 -8.61 15.95 -14.79
N PHE A 5 -8.92 15.62 -13.53
CA PHE A 5 -9.27 14.24 -13.16
C PHE A 5 -10.49 13.74 -13.92
N LYS A 6 -11.55 14.55 -14.00
CA LYS A 6 -12.75 14.21 -14.78
C LYS A 6 -12.43 14.00 -16.26
N LYS A 7 -11.64 14.91 -16.84
CA LYS A 7 -11.26 14.81 -18.25
C LYS A 7 -10.38 13.58 -18.50
N GLU A 8 -9.47 13.25 -17.58
CA GLU A 8 -8.65 12.03 -17.68
C GLU A 8 -9.52 10.77 -17.59
N LEU A 9 -10.48 10.71 -16.66
CA LEU A 9 -11.44 9.60 -16.56
C LEU A 9 -12.18 9.38 -17.89
N GLU A 10 -12.63 10.47 -18.54
CA GLU A 10 -13.28 10.40 -19.86
C GLU A 10 -12.32 9.90 -20.94
N LEU A 11 -11.11 10.41 -21.00
CA LEU A 11 -10.09 10.03 -21.97
C LEU A 11 -9.69 8.55 -21.84
N ARG A 12 -9.70 8.03 -20.62
CA ARG A 12 -9.27 6.66 -20.31
C ARG A 12 -10.42 5.67 -20.05
N LYS A 13 -11.66 6.01 -20.40
CA LYS A 13 -12.84 5.18 -20.16
C LYS A 13 -12.78 3.75 -20.75
N ASP A 14 -11.92 3.54 -21.73
CA ASP A 14 -11.72 2.24 -22.38
C ASP A 14 -10.37 1.58 -22.02
N TYR A 15 -9.67 2.10 -21.01
CA TYR A 15 -8.38 1.57 -20.58
C TYR A 15 -8.51 0.19 -19.90
N LEU A 16 -9.53 0.00 -19.07
CA LEU A 16 -9.81 -1.26 -18.41
C LEU A 16 -10.67 -2.15 -19.31
N ASP A 17 -10.27 -3.41 -19.46
CA ASP A 17 -11.05 -4.40 -20.21
C ASP A 17 -12.40 -4.69 -19.53
N GLN A 18 -12.43 -4.63 -18.20
CA GLN A 18 -13.63 -4.86 -17.41
C GLN A 18 -14.41 -3.57 -17.22
N LYS A 19 -15.74 -3.65 -17.33
CA LYS A 19 -16.63 -2.50 -17.07
C LYS A 19 -17.09 -2.44 -15.62
N SER A 20 -16.66 -3.36 -14.77
CA SER A 20 -16.94 -3.37 -13.33
C SER A 20 -15.71 -2.99 -12.53
N VAL A 21 -15.88 -2.15 -11.50
CA VAL A 21 -14.84 -1.65 -10.63
C VAL A 21 -15.16 -2.06 -9.19
N SER A 22 -14.28 -2.86 -8.62
CA SER A 22 -14.42 -3.38 -7.25
C SER A 22 -13.74 -2.52 -6.19
N THR A 23 -12.87 -1.58 -6.59
CA THR A 23 -12.20 -0.66 -5.65
C THR A 23 -12.01 0.72 -6.26
N ILE A 24 -12.19 1.76 -5.44
CA ILE A 24 -11.74 3.13 -5.72
C ILE A 24 -10.88 3.58 -4.55
N TYR A 25 -9.70 4.11 -4.85
CA TYR A 25 -8.75 4.49 -3.82
C TYR A 25 -8.28 5.93 -4.03
N PHE A 26 -8.55 6.78 -3.07
CA PHE A 26 -8.04 8.14 -3.02
C PHE A 26 -6.78 8.17 -2.17
N GLY A 27 -5.63 8.30 -2.81
CA GLY A 27 -4.32 8.24 -2.16
C GLY A 27 -3.25 9.08 -2.86
N GLY A 28 -2.00 8.92 -2.43
CA GLY A 28 -0.84 9.53 -3.08
C GLY A 28 -0.70 11.03 -2.86
N GLY A 29 -0.48 11.44 -1.68
CA GLY A 29 -0.38 12.83 -1.23
C GLY A 29 -1.26 13.05 -0.01
N THR A 30 -2.21 13.95 -0.06
CA THR A 30 -3.15 14.15 1.05
C THR A 30 -4.57 14.36 0.48
N PRO A 31 -5.29 13.29 0.13
CA PRO A 31 -6.62 13.40 -0.47
C PRO A 31 -7.65 14.08 0.45
N SER A 32 -7.47 14.00 1.77
CA SER A 32 -8.33 14.64 2.76
C SER A 32 -8.35 16.18 2.71
N VAL A 33 -7.47 16.82 1.90
CA VAL A 33 -7.55 18.26 1.60
C VAL A 33 -8.74 18.60 0.70
N TYR A 34 -9.26 17.64 -0.08
CA TYR A 34 -10.48 17.82 -0.84
C TYR A 34 -11.71 17.72 0.07
N LYS A 35 -12.73 18.52 -0.22
CA LYS A 35 -13.99 18.43 0.51
C LYS A 35 -14.69 17.10 0.18
N PRO A 36 -15.46 16.53 1.13
CA PRO A 36 -16.21 15.29 0.88
C PRO A 36 -17.12 15.32 -0.36
N GLU A 37 -17.71 16.48 -0.67
CA GLU A 37 -18.53 16.64 -1.87
C GLU A 37 -17.70 16.52 -3.16
N GLN A 38 -16.42 16.92 -3.12
CA GLN A 38 -15.52 16.80 -4.26
C GLN A 38 -15.05 15.34 -4.46
N ILE A 39 -14.87 14.59 -3.37
CA ILE A 39 -14.58 13.15 -3.40
C ILE A 39 -15.79 12.43 -4.02
N GLN A 40 -17.02 12.70 -3.51
CA GLN A 40 -18.23 12.09 -4.08
C GLN A 40 -18.41 12.42 -5.56
N MET A 41 -18.17 13.66 -5.95
CA MET A 41 -18.24 14.06 -7.36
C MET A 41 -17.28 13.24 -8.27
N LEU A 42 -16.09 12.88 -7.78
CA LEU A 42 -15.18 12.02 -8.55
C LEU A 42 -15.67 10.58 -8.60
N ILE A 43 -16.27 10.06 -7.53
CA ILE A 43 -16.92 8.74 -7.54
C ILE A 43 -18.08 8.71 -8.54
N ASP A 44 -18.92 9.75 -8.54
CA ASP A 44 -20.02 9.89 -9.49
C ASP A 44 -19.50 9.99 -10.92
N GLU A 45 -18.36 10.66 -11.15
CA GLU A 45 -17.74 10.73 -12.47
C GLU A 45 -17.27 9.33 -12.93
N CYS A 46 -16.62 8.55 -12.04
CA CYS A 46 -16.24 7.16 -12.35
C CYS A 46 -17.45 6.32 -12.75
N SER A 47 -18.59 6.49 -12.08
CA SER A 47 -19.81 5.72 -12.35
C SER A 47 -20.44 5.97 -13.72
N LYS A 48 -20.04 7.02 -14.43
CA LYS A 48 -20.46 7.28 -15.81
C LYS A 48 -19.82 6.32 -16.82
N TYR A 49 -18.64 5.80 -16.50
CA TYR A 49 -17.83 5.00 -17.42
C TYR A 49 -17.74 3.54 -17.00
N TRP A 50 -17.82 3.28 -15.69
CA TRP A 50 -17.73 1.92 -15.13
C TRP A 50 -18.86 1.64 -14.15
N ASN A 51 -19.25 0.38 -14.07
CA ASN A 51 -20.17 -0.09 -13.05
C ASN A 51 -19.39 -0.28 -11.73
N ILE A 52 -19.69 0.53 -10.71
CA ILE A 52 -19.10 0.35 -9.39
C ILE A 52 -19.89 -0.76 -8.68
N ASP A 53 -19.17 -1.81 -8.25
CA ASP A 53 -19.78 -2.95 -7.56
C ASP A 53 -20.49 -2.49 -6.29
N THR A 54 -21.59 -3.14 -5.93
CA THR A 54 -22.36 -2.77 -4.74
C THR A 54 -21.59 -2.95 -3.44
N ASP A 55 -20.58 -3.82 -3.43
CA ASP A 55 -19.65 -4.08 -2.32
C ASP A 55 -18.24 -3.51 -2.59
N ALA A 56 -18.11 -2.54 -3.48
CA ALA A 56 -16.83 -1.90 -3.79
C ALA A 56 -16.19 -1.31 -2.55
N GLU A 57 -14.88 -1.53 -2.40
CA GLU A 57 -14.07 -0.85 -1.39
C GLU A 57 -13.72 0.55 -1.88
N ILE A 58 -14.23 1.58 -1.22
CA ILE A 58 -13.94 2.97 -1.55
C ILE A 58 -13.16 3.59 -0.40
N THR A 59 -11.86 3.71 -0.58
CA THR A 59 -10.90 4.14 0.45
C THR A 59 -10.52 5.60 0.28
N LEU A 60 -10.43 6.31 1.41
CA LEU A 60 -9.84 7.65 1.50
C LEU A 60 -8.65 7.63 2.46
N GLU A 61 -7.45 8.00 1.96
CA GLU A 61 -6.32 8.34 2.83
C GLU A 61 -6.55 9.69 3.50
N ALA A 62 -6.20 9.77 4.77
CA ALA A 62 -6.37 11.01 5.54
C ALA A 62 -5.27 11.19 6.59
N ASN A 63 -4.96 12.46 6.89
CA ASN A 63 -4.22 12.80 8.09
C ASN A 63 -5.19 13.00 9.26
N PRO A 64 -4.79 12.70 10.51
CA PRO A 64 -5.63 12.91 11.68
C PRO A 64 -6.20 14.33 11.80
N ASP A 65 -5.39 15.34 11.51
CA ASP A 65 -5.76 16.76 11.62
C ASP A 65 -6.79 17.21 10.57
N ASP A 66 -7.00 16.48 9.49
CA ASP A 66 -8.02 16.78 8.49
C ASP A 66 -9.41 16.21 8.88
N LEU A 67 -9.46 15.12 9.68
CA LEU A 67 -10.69 14.40 10.04
C LEU A 67 -11.42 15.04 11.25
N ASN A 68 -11.74 16.33 11.14
CA ASN A 68 -12.56 17.00 12.16
C ASN A 68 -14.04 16.59 12.09
N LYS A 69 -14.82 16.94 13.12
CA LYS A 69 -16.26 16.59 13.24
C LYS A 69 -17.07 16.97 11.99
N LYS A 70 -16.83 18.17 11.44
CA LYS A 70 -17.56 18.65 10.26
C LYS A 70 -17.22 17.83 9.03
N TYR A 71 -15.93 17.53 8.83
CA TYR A 71 -15.46 16.74 7.71
C TYR A 71 -16.04 15.31 7.75
N LEU A 72 -15.96 14.64 8.91
CA LEU A 72 -16.50 13.29 9.08
C LEU A 72 -18.02 13.24 8.89
N ALA A 73 -18.77 14.23 9.43
CA ALA A 73 -20.22 14.32 9.22
C ALA A 73 -20.59 14.44 7.74
N GLN A 74 -19.82 15.18 6.95
CA GLN A 74 -20.02 15.30 5.51
C GLN A 74 -19.56 14.05 4.77
N LEU A 75 -18.41 13.50 5.13
CA LEU A 75 -17.84 12.30 4.49
C LEU A 75 -18.76 11.07 4.67
N ARG A 76 -19.45 10.97 5.81
CA ARG A 76 -20.41 9.89 6.06
C ARG A 76 -21.58 9.87 5.06
N ASN A 77 -21.86 11.00 4.41
CA ASN A 77 -22.88 11.10 3.35
C ASN A 77 -22.32 10.77 1.95
N SER A 78 -21.05 10.44 1.84
CA SER A 78 -20.43 9.99 0.59
C SER A 78 -20.42 8.47 0.50
N SER A 79 -19.98 7.94 -0.64
CA SER A 79 -19.79 6.51 -0.86
C SER A 79 -18.50 5.95 -0.25
N VAL A 80 -17.67 6.78 0.40
CA VAL A 80 -16.45 6.31 1.08
C VAL A 80 -16.85 5.39 2.24
N ASN A 81 -16.29 4.17 2.24
CA ASN A 81 -16.60 3.14 3.23
C ASN A 81 -15.36 2.59 3.95
N ARG A 82 -14.16 3.07 3.60
CA ARG A 82 -12.90 2.72 4.26
C ARG A 82 -12.03 3.96 4.44
N LEU A 83 -11.41 4.10 5.60
CA LEU A 83 -10.41 5.14 5.88
C LEU A 83 -9.03 4.50 6.06
N SER A 84 -7.98 5.14 5.51
CA SER A 84 -6.58 4.85 5.85
C SER A 84 -6.00 6.10 6.51
N VAL A 85 -5.66 6.00 7.78
CA VAL A 85 -5.30 7.18 8.58
C VAL A 85 -3.83 7.13 8.97
N GLY A 86 -3.07 8.08 8.45
CA GLY A 86 -1.63 8.19 8.68
C GLY A 86 -1.30 8.74 10.06
N ILE A 87 -1.43 7.92 11.10
CA ILE A 87 -1.07 8.31 12.48
C ILE A 87 0.43 8.28 12.72
N GLN A 88 1.15 7.34 12.13
CA GLN A 88 2.59 7.10 12.14
C GLN A 88 3.17 6.68 13.50
N SER A 89 2.84 7.37 14.59
CA SER A 89 3.20 7.08 15.99
C SER A 89 2.22 7.76 16.93
N PHE A 90 2.14 7.32 18.19
CA PHE A 90 1.44 8.04 19.26
C PHE A 90 2.40 8.83 20.16
N HIS A 91 3.71 8.79 19.90
CA HIS A 91 4.70 9.58 20.60
C HIS A 91 4.96 10.88 19.86
N ASP A 92 4.75 12.02 20.56
CA ASP A 92 4.90 13.35 19.95
C ASP A 92 6.32 13.61 19.43
N GLU A 93 7.35 13.03 20.08
CA GLU A 93 8.75 13.14 19.65
C GLU A 93 8.96 12.56 18.25
N ASP A 94 8.38 11.39 17.96
CA ASP A 94 8.46 10.74 16.67
C ASP A 94 7.70 11.56 15.62
N LEU A 95 6.51 12.06 15.99
CA LEU A 95 5.68 12.90 15.12
C LEU A 95 6.39 14.21 14.74
N ILE A 96 7.05 14.87 15.70
CA ILE A 96 7.87 16.07 15.46
C ILE A 96 9.04 15.72 14.53
N LEU A 97 9.73 14.60 14.77
CA LEU A 97 10.82 14.14 13.92
C LEU A 97 10.36 13.94 12.47
N MET A 98 9.18 13.34 12.29
CA MET A 98 8.53 13.11 10.98
C MET A 98 7.80 14.32 10.41
N ASN A 99 7.93 15.50 11.07
CA ASN A 99 7.27 16.76 10.66
C ASN A 99 5.74 16.61 10.52
N ARG A 100 5.12 15.86 11.43
CA ARG A 100 3.65 15.72 11.49
C ARG A 100 3.06 16.89 12.28
N ARG A 101 1.83 17.29 11.91
CA ARG A 101 1.15 18.45 12.51
C ARG A 101 0.30 18.08 13.73
N HIS A 102 -0.11 16.82 13.82
CA HIS A 102 -0.92 16.30 14.92
C HIS A 102 -0.05 15.73 16.04
N THR A 103 -0.62 15.62 17.21
CA THR A 103 -0.07 14.94 18.38
C THR A 103 -0.58 13.50 18.45
N GLY A 104 0.08 12.65 19.24
CA GLY A 104 -0.36 11.28 19.49
C GLY A 104 -1.78 11.21 20.05
N LYS A 105 -2.12 12.13 20.98
CA LYS A 105 -3.47 12.25 21.52
C LYS A 105 -4.49 12.61 20.44
N GLU A 106 -4.18 13.56 19.58
CA GLU A 106 -5.09 13.94 18.47
C GLU A 106 -5.28 12.79 17.49
N ALA A 107 -4.23 12.00 17.21
CA ALA A 107 -4.33 10.80 16.38
C ALA A 107 -5.32 9.79 16.98
N TYR A 108 -5.17 9.46 18.26
CA TYR A 108 -6.05 8.55 18.99
C TYR A 108 -7.51 9.05 19.00
N ASP A 109 -7.71 10.31 19.43
CA ASP A 109 -9.04 10.93 19.49
C ASP A 109 -9.73 11.01 18.11
N THR A 110 -8.94 11.11 17.05
CA THR A 110 -9.45 11.15 15.67
C THR A 110 -10.00 9.80 15.22
N ILE A 111 -9.30 8.70 15.53
CA ILE A 111 -9.81 7.35 15.21
C ILE A 111 -11.11 7.08 15.96
N LYS A 112 -11.17 7.34 17.28
CA LYS A 112 -12.42 7.20 18.06
C LYS A 112 -13.54 8.05 17.48
N ARG A 113 -13.23 9.28 17.09
CA ARG A 113 -14.21 10.16 16.43
C ARG A 113 -14.70 9.58 15.10
N ALA A 114 -13.82 9.02 14.26
CA ALA A 114 -14.25 8.39 13.00
C ALA A 114 -15.20 7.23 13.26
N GLN A 115 -14.91 6.40 14.27
CA GLN A 115 -15.81 5.32 14.73
C GLN A 115 -17.16 5.85 15.20
N ASP A 116 -17.19 6.94 15.99
CA ASP A 116 -18.44 7.60 16.45
C ASP A 116 -19.30 8.09 15.28
N TYR A 117 -18.69 8.44 14.15
CA TYR A 117 -19.38 8.80 12.90
C TYR A 117 -19.75 7.59 12.04
N GLY A 118 -19.51 6.36 12.51
CA GLY A 118 -19.91 5.10 11.86
C GLY A 118 -18.97 4.61 10.77
N PHE A 119 -17.69 4.99 10.83
CA PHE A 119 -16.65 4.34 10.00
C PHE A 119 -16.14 3.08 10.71
N ASP A 120 -16.53 1.91 10.23
CA ASP A 120 -16.20 0.61 10.82
C ASP A 120 -15.02 -0.08 10.13
N ASN A 121 -14.60 0.38 8.96
CA ASN A 121 -13.43 -0.13 8.23
C ASN A 121 -12.33 0.92 8.24
N ILE A 122 -11.47 0.85 9.26
CA ILE A 122 -10.37 1.80 9.47
C ILE A 122 -9.04 1.06 9.42
N SER A 123 -8.13 1.56 8.59
CA SER A 123 -6.71 1.26 8.59
C SER A 123 -5.96 2.36 9.32
N VAL A 124 -5.01 2.01 10.17
CA VAL A 124 -4.03 2.97 10.69
C VAL A 124 -2.66 2.66 10.14
N ASP A 125 -1.95 3.71 9.74
CA ASP A 125 -0.60 3.58 9.24
C ASP A 125 0.38 3.93 10.38
N GLN A 126 1.32 3.00 10.64
CA GLN A 126 2.38 3.09 11.64
C GLN A 126 3.74 3.05 10.96
N ILE A 127 4.74 3.69 11.56
CA ILE A 127 6.12 3.60 11.09
C ILE A 127 7.00 3.09 12.23
N TYR A 128 7.75 2.01 11.97
CA TYR A 128 8.79 1.50 12.86
C TYR A 128 10.19 1.77 12.29
N GLY A 129 11.24 1.48 13.05
CA GLY A 129 12.61 1.82 12.65
C GLY A 129 12.87 3.33 12.65
N VAL A 130 12.12 4.09 13.44
CA VAL A 130 12.29 5.54 13.60
C VAL A 130 13.42 5.82 14.60
N PRO A 131 14.40 6.68 14.28
CA PRO A 131 15.46 7.05 15.21
C PRO A 131 14.93 7.56 16.55
N GLY A 132 15.33 6.90 17.64
CA GLY A 132 14.87 7.21 19.00
C GLY A 132 13.58 6.50 19.42
N LEU A 133 12.95 5.73 18.56
CA LEU A 133 11.83 4.85 18.90
C LEU A 133 12.37 3.58 19.58
N SER A 134 12.40 3.56 20.90
CA SER A 134 12.81 2.36 21.64
C SER A 134 11.77 1.23 21.52
N MET A 135 12.16 0.01 21.88
CA MET A 135 11.26 -1.14 21.90
C MET A 135 10.06 -0.93 22.82
N GLU A 136 10.25 -0.29 23.97
CA GLU A 136 9.17 0.04 24.91
C GLU A 136 8.15 0.99 24.28
N LYS A 137 8.61 2.07 23.63
CA LYS A 137 7.72 3.00 22.92
C LYS A 137 6.99 2.32 21.75
N TRP A 138 7.67 1.41 21.07
CA TRP A 138 7.03 0.62 19.99
C TRP A 138 5.91 -0.27 20.51
N ILE A 139 6.13 -0.93 21.65
CA ILE A 139 5.10 -1.72 22.34
C ILE A 139 3.91 -0.83 22.72
N GLU A 140 4.15 0.33 23.33
CA GLU A 140 3.09 1.29 23.68
C GLU A 140 2.29 1.76 22.46
N ASN A 141 2.95 2.01 21.32
CA ASN A 141 2.27 2.34 20.05
C ASN A 141 1.32 1.22 19.63
N LEU A 142 1.76 -0.04 19.65
CA LEU A 142 0.94 -1.18 19.23
C LEU A 142 -0.20 -1.45 20.22
N ASP A 143 0.03 -1.31 21.53
CA ASP A 143 -1.01 -1.44 22.54
C ASP A 143 -2.14 -0.44 22.32
N LEU A 144 -1.81 0.82 22.00
CA LEU A 144 -2.80 1.83 21.65
C LEU A 144 -3.55 1.51 20.34
N VAL A 145 -2.85 0.94 19.35
CA VAL A 145 -3.49 0.46 18.10
C VAL A 145 -4.51 -0.63 18.39
N TYR A 146 -4.18 -1.59 19.26
CA TYR A 146 -5.09 -2.69 19.61
C TYR A 146 -6.27 -2.20 20.44
N ASP A 147 -6.07 -1.23 21.36
CA ASP A 147 -7.15 -0.60 22.15
C ASP A 147 -8.15 0.19 21.29
N LEU A 148 -7.74 0.68 20.13
CA LEU A 148 -8.61 1.39 19.19
C LEU A 148 -9.67 0.51 18.52
N ASP A 149 -9.56 -0.81 18.63
CA ASP A 149 -10.47 -1.80 17.99
C ASP A 149 -10.66 -1.56 16.48
N ILE A 150 -9.54 -1.29 15.79
CA ILE A 150 -9.50 -1.10 14.35
C ILE A 150 -9.42 -2.45 13.61
N GLN A 151 -9.67 -2.41 12.29
CA GLN A 151 -9.76 -3.62 11.46
C GLN A 151 -8.50 -3.91 10.67
N HIS A 152 -7.63 -2.89 10.49
CA HIS A 152 -6.48 -3.01 9.60
C HIS A 152 -5.31 -2.16 10.10
N ILE A 153 -4.10 -2.69 9.96
CA ILE A 153 -2.84 -2.01 10.28
C ILE A 153 -1.96 -2.04 9.04
N SER A 154 -1.47 -0.87 8.64
CA SER A 154 -0.36 -0.75 7.69
C SER A 154 0.87 -0.30 8.48
N SER A 155 1.94 -1.10 8.49
CA SER A 155 3.15 -0.76 9.25
C SER A 155 4.37 -0.84 8.36
N TYR A 156 5.05 0.29 8.21
CA TYR A 156 6.18 0.45 7.30
C TYR A 156 7.47 0.69 8.08
N HIS A 157 8.57 0.11 7.59
CA HIS A 157 9.89 0.52 8.05
C HIS A 157 10.20 1.92 7.52
N LEU A 158 10.80 2.79 8.35
CA LEU A 158 11.24 4.11 7.89
C LEU A 158 12.29 3.95 6.80
N MET A 159 12.01 4.52 5.62
CA MET A 159 12.96 4.55 4.50
C MET A 159 13.55 5.94 4.31
N TYR A 160 14.81 6.00 3.91
CA TYR A 160 15.56 7.23 3.68
C TYR A 160 15.69 7.51 2.18
N ASP A 161 14.55 7.80 1.53
CA ASP A 161 14.55 8.07 0.10
C ASP A 161 15.45 9.26 -0.26
N PRO A 162 16.21 9.15 -1.37
CA PRO A 162 17.09 10.23 -1.83
C PRO A 162 16.35 11.57 -1.95
N ASN A 163 17.03 12.65 -1.58
CA ASN A 163 16.52 14.04 -1.61
C ASN A 163 15.43 14.38 -0.58
N THR A 164 15.04 13.48 0.29
CA THR A 164 14.13 13.78 1.41
C THR A 164 14.82 14.56 2.52
N VAL A 165 14.03 15.12 3.44
CA VAL A 165 14.59 15.81 4.63
C VAL A 165 15.35 14.81 5.51
N PHE A 166 14.86 13.57 5.60
CA PHE A 166 15.49 12.51 6.39
C PHE A 166 16.85 12.11 5.82
N SER A 167 16.94 11.83 4.50
CA SER A 167 18.22 11.48 3.88
C SER A 167 19.26 12.60 4.03
N LYS A 168 18.85 13.86 3.88
CA LYS A 168 19.74 15.01 4.11
C LYS A 168 20.21 15.18 5.55
N LYS A 169 19.38 14.84 6.53
CA LYS A 169 19.78 14.85 7.95
C LYS A 169 20.76 13.70 8.26
N LEU A 170 20.52 12.53 7.67
CA LEU A 170 21.41 11.36 7.78
C LEU A 170 22.79 11.66 7.19
N GLU A 171 22.84 12.15 5.95
CA GLU A 171 24.09 12.57 5.26
C GLU A 171 24.91 13.59 6.06
N LYS A 172 24.25 14.48 6.81
CA LYS A 172 24.89 15.49 7.66
C LYS A 172 25.25 14.98 9.05
N GLY A 173 25.01 13.71 9.36
CA GLY A 173 25.23 13.16 10.71
C GLY A 173 24.32 13.78 11.80
N GLN A 174 23.21 14.39 11.41
CA GLN A 174 22.20 14.97 12.32
C GLN A 174 21.14 13.94 12.74
N LEU A 175 21.18 12.78 12.14
CA LEU A 175 20.32 11.63 12.41
C LEU A 175 21.20 10.39 12.36
N ILE A 176 20.93 9.42 13.21
CA ILE A 176 21.55 8.10 13.19
C ILE A 176 20.47 7.10 12.85
N GLU A 177 20.70 6.29 11.84
CA GLU A 177 19.80 5.20 11.45
C GLU A 177 19.69 4.17 12.57
N VAL A 178 18.54 3.57 12.73
CA VAL A 178 18.32 2.48 13.70
C VAL A 178 19.09 1.25 13.26
N GLU A 179 19.73 0.57 14.19
CA GLU A 179 20.46 -0.67 13.94
C GLU A 179 19.50 -1.75 13.39
N GLU A 180 19.99 -2.54 12.44
CA GLU A 180 19.18 -3.56 11.75
C GLU A 180 18.56 -4.56 12.73
N GLU A 181 19.29 -4.95 13.78
CA GLU A 181 18.82 -5.85 14.83
C GLU A 181 17.63 -5.24 15.60
N GLU A 182 17.67 -3.95 15.90
CA GLU A 182 16.56 -3.26 16.58
C GLU A 182 15.32 -3.19 15.67
N SER A 183 15.49 -2.82 14.40
CA SER A 183 14.42 -2.82 13.40
C SER A 183 13.80 -4.21 13.23
N PHE A 184 14.64 -5.25 13.19
CA PHE A 184 14.18 -6.64 13.14
C PHE A 184 13.35 -7.01 14.37
N ASN A 185 13.81 -6.65 15.56
CA ASN A 185 13.10 -6.92 16.80
C ASN A 185 11.74 -6.20 16.86
N GLN A 186 11.67 -4.94 16.40
CA GLN A 186 10.40 -4.19 16.30
C GLN A 186 9.44 -4.88 15.33
N PHE A 187 9.91 -5.30 14.16
CA PHE A 187 9.09 -6.00 13.17
C PHE A 187 8.61 -7.36 13.66
N LYS A 188 9.51 -8.13 14.28
CA LYS A 188 9.16 -9.43 14.86
C LYS A 188 8.08 -9.29 15.94
N TYR A 189 8.22 -8.32 16.84
CA TYR A 189 7.22 -8.04 17.86
C TYR A 189 5.88 -7.65 17.25
N LEU A 190 5.87 -6.84 16.19
CA LEU A 190 4.65 -6.49 15.45
C LEU A 190 3.93 -7.74 14.93
N ILE A 191 4.65 -8.67 14.28
CA ILE A 191 4.05 -9.90 13.76
C ILE A 191 3.45 -10.74 14.88
N ASP A 192 4.20 -10.95 15.97
CA ASP A 192 3.78 -11.80 17.07
C ASP A 192 2.58 -11.18 17.80
N SER A 193 2.66 -9.88 18.18
CA SER A 193 1.59 -9.19 18.89
C SER A 193 0.34 -8.98 18.04
N ALA A 194 0.47 -8.72 16.74
CA ALA A 194 -0.68 -8.62 15.83
C ALA A 194 -1.44 -9.94 15.76
N ARG A 195 -0.72 -11.06 15.67
CA ARG A 195 -1.32 -12.42 15.68
C ARG A 195 -2.05 -12.70 16.99
N GLU A 196 -1.48 -12.34 18.14
CA GLU A 196 -2.10 -12.49 19.47
C GLU A 196 -3.38 -11.63 19.60
N ASN A 197 -3.44 -10.49 18.91
CA ASN A 197 -4.60 -9.59 18.88
C ASN A 197 -5.58 -9.88 17.71
N GLY A 198 -5.46 -11.06 17.07
CA GLY A 198 -6.41 -11.54 16.06
C GLY A 198 -6.25 -10.94 14.68
N PHE A 199 -5.08 -10.37 14.37
CA PHE A 199 -4.75 -9.89 13.04
C PHE A 199 -4.01 -10.97 12.25
N THR A 200 -4.35 -11.09 10.98
CA THR A 200 -3.64 -11.89 9.98
C THR A 200 -2.63 -11.00 9.25
N HIS A 201 -1.35 -11.38 9.28
CA HIS A 201 -0.30 -10.78 8.46
C HIS A 201 -0.47 -11.28 7.02
N TYR A 202 -1.11 -10.51 6.15
CA TYR A 202 -1.49 -10.99 4.81
C TYR A 202 -0.53 -10.56 3.69
N GLU A 203 0.30 -9.55 3.92
CA GLU A 203 1.43 -9.16 3.07
C GLU A 203 2.46 -8.38 3.90
N ILE A 204 3.65 -8.08 3.35
CA ILE A 204 4.83 -7.60 4.09
C ILE A 204 4.52 -6.51 5.11
N SER A 205 3.70 -5.53 4.75
CA SER A 205 3.45 -4.34 5.59
C SER A 205 2.04 -4.27 6.15
N ASN A 206 1.15 -5.20 5.81
CA ASN A 206 -0.27 -5.07 6.14
C ASN A 206 -0.82 -6.26 6.93
N PHE A 207 -1.61 -5.91 7.95
CA PHE A 207 -2.25 -6.83 8.89
C PHE A 207 -3.73 -6.49 8.97
N CYS A 208 -4.62 -7.49 9.07
CA CYS A 208 -6.04 -7.22 9.19
C CYS A 208 -6.76 -8.25 10.05
N LYS A 209 -7.89 -7.85 10.63
CA LYS A 209 -8.86 -8.78 11.21
C LYS A 209 -9.54 -9.58 10.11
N ASP A 210 -10.11 -10.73 10.46
CA ASP A 210 -10.82 -11.58 9.50
C ASP A 210 -11.91 -10.81 8.74
N GLY A 211 -11.94 -10.98 7.41
CA GLY A 211 -12.85 -10.28 6.52
C GLY A 211 -12.43 -8.85 6.09
N TYR A 212 -11.31 -8.31 6.60
CA TYR A 212 -10.88 -6.93 6.34
C TYR A 212 -9.58 -6.81 5.53
N ILE A 213 -9.21 -7.86 4.78
CA ILE A 213 -8.11 -7.73 3.80
C ILE A 213 -8.44 -6.61 2.84
N SER A 214 -7.51 -5.63 2.67
CA SER A 214 -7.72 -4.56 1.69
C SER A 214 -7.88 -5.12 0.29
N LYS A 215 -9.07 -4.92 -0.29
CA LYS A 215 -9.36 -5.35 -1.67
C LYS A 215 -8.47 -4.62 -2.66
N HIS A 216 -8.21 -3.33 -2.40
CA HIS A 216 -7.41 -2.50 -3.28
C HIS A 216 -5.93 -2.96 -3.28
N ASN A 217 -5.28 -3.05 -2.11
CA ASN A 217 -3.89 -3.50 -2.01
C ASN A 217 -3.71 -4.90 -2.58
N SER A 218 -4.65 -5.82 -2.26
CA SER A 218 -4.62 -7.19 -2.78
C SER A 218 -4.77 -7.26 -4.31
N SER A 219 -5.38 -6.26 -4.93
CA SER A 219 -5.50 -6.21 -6.40
C SER A 219 -4.16 -6.07 -7.09
N TYR A 220 -3.22 -5.31 -6.52
CA TYR A 220 -1.85 -5.22 -7.02
C TYR A 220 -1.13 -6.57 -6.91
N TRP A 221 -1.23 -7.22 -5.75
CA TRP A 221 -0.57 -8.49 -5.50
C TRP A 221 -1.15 -9.66 -6.32
N LYS A 222 -2.40 -9.53 -6.75
CA LYS A 222 -3.09 -10.48 -7.65
C LYS A 222 -2.96 -10.07 -9.13
N GLN A 223 -2.10 -9.12 -9.44
CA GLN A 223 -1.86 -8.62 -10.79
C GLN A 223 -3.15 -8.25 -11.55
N LYS A 224 -4.12 -7.65 -10.86
CA LYS A 224 -5.33 -7.16 -11.52
C LYS A 224 -5.05 -5.85 -12.26
N GLN A 225 -5.80 -5.61 -13.34
CA GLN A 225 -5.77 -4.32 -14.03
C GLN A 225 -6.22 -3.20 -13.10
N TYR A 226 -5.57 -2.06 -13.19
CA TYR A 226 -5.97 -0.85 -12.51
C TYR A 226 -5.66 0.40 -13.33
N LEU A 227 -6.45 1.44 -13.12
CA LEU A 227 -6.29 2.74 -13.74
C LEU A 227 -5.98 3.79 -12.69
N GLY A 228 -4.82 4.41 -12.78
CA GLY A 228 -4.44 5.55 -11.96
C GLY A 228 -4.79 6.87 -12.63
N ILE A 229 -5.36 7.79 -11.85
CA ILE A 229 -5.80 9.11 -12.29
C ILE A 229 -5.05 10.18 -11.49
N GLY A 230 -4.50 11.15 -12.18
CA GLY A 230 -3.78 12.26 -11.55
C GLY A 230 -2.28 12.23 -11.74
N PRO A 231 -1.56 13.30 -11.30
CA PRO A 231 -0.11 13.37 -11.43
C PRO A 231 0.58 12.21 -10.72
N SER A 232 1.62 11.66 -11.31
CA SER A 232 2.38 10.49 -10.83
C SER A 232 1.57 9.20 -10.71
N ALA A 233 0.29 9.17 -11.05
CA ALA A 233 -0.53 7.97 -10.94
C ALA A 233 -0.06 6.90 -11.92
N HIS A 234 0.00 5.65 -11.44
CA HIS A 234 0.37 4.49 -12.23
C HIS A 234 -0.86 3.72 -12.66
N SER A 235 -0.78 3.09 -13.84
CA SER A 235 -1.81 2.21 -14.39
C SER A 235 -1.18 0.92 -14.90
N TYR A 236 -1.95 -0.15 -14.91
CA TYR A 236 -1.51 -1.47 -15.34
C TYR A 236 -2.63 -2.23 -16.05
N ASN A 237 -2.33 -2.78 -17.22
CA ASN A 237 -3.31 -3.51 -18.04
C ASN A 237 -2.86 -4.94 -18.40
N LEU A 238 -1.99 -5.56 -17.61
CA LEU A 238 -1.37 -6.89 -17.81
C LEU A 238 -0.29 -6.94 -18.90
N LYS A 239 -0.23 -5.98 -19.79
CA LYS A 239 0.73 -5.94 -20.91
C LYS A 239 1.65 -4.74 -20.81
N GLN A 240 1.17 -3.67 -20.19
CA GLN A 240 1.86 -2.39 -20.10
C GLN A 240 1.73 -1.84 -18.69
N ARG A 241 2.78 -1.16 -18.25
CA ARG A 241 2.73 -0.17 -17.18
C ARG A 241 2.68 1.21 -17.78
N GLU A 242 1.95 2.10 -17.15
CA GLU A 242 1.84 3.47 -17.55
C GLU A 242 1.90 4.37 -16.32
N TRP A 243 2.53 5.53 -16.43
CA TRP A 243 2.61 6.51 -15.34
C TRP A 243 2.44 7.93 -15.87
N ASN A 244 1.68 8.70 -15.13
CA ASN A 244 1.41 10.09 -15.47
C ASN A 244 2.57 11.00 -15.11
N ILE A 245 2.68 12.15 -15.79
CA ILE A 245 3.67 13.18 -15.49
C ILE A 245 3.63 13.55 -14.01
N ALA A 246 4.79 13.46 -13.32
CA ALA A 246 4.93 13.70 -11.88
C ALA A 246 4.94 15.20 -11.49
N HIS A 247 4.40 16.09 -12.30
CA HIS A 247 4.42 17.53 -12.06
C HIS A 247 3.03 18.13 -12.29
N ASN A 248 2.37 18.60 -11.23
CA ASN A 248 0.99 19.07 -11.25
C ASN A 248 0.66 20.03 -12.40
N TYR A 249 1.46 21.08 -12.60
CA TYR A 249 1.21 22.06 -13.66
C TYR A 249 1.34 21.46 -15.07
N LYS A 250 2.40 20.68 -15.31
CA LYS A 250 2.63 20.04 -16.62
C LYS A 250 1.53 19.04 -16.93
N TYR A 251 1.14 18.21 -15.95
CA TYR A 251 0.04 17.27 -16.06
C TYR A 251 -1.28 17.99 -16.41
N MET A 252 -1.67 19.01 -15.62
CA MET A 252 -2.89 19.77 -15.87
C MET A 252 -2.92 20.39 -17.26
N LYS A 253 -1.80 20.98 -17.68
CA LYS A 253 -1.67 21.59 -19.00
C LYS A 253 -1.84 20.56 -20.12
N ALA A 254 -1.11 19.43 -20.03
CA ALA A 254 -1.20 18.36 -21.02
C ALA A 254 -2.62 17.78 -21.14
N VAL A 255 -3.27 17.48 -20.00
CA VAL A 255 -4.66 16.99 -19.99
C VAL A 255 -5.62 18.02 -20.62
N GLN A 256 -5.48 19.31 -20.30
CA GLN A 256 -6.35 20.38 -20.80
C GLN A 256 -6.17 20.65 -22.31
N GLU A 257 -4.95 20.61 -22.80
CA GLU A 257 -4.61 20.89 -24.19
C GLU A 257 -4.71 19.67 -25.10
N GLY A 258 -4.93 18.45 -24.54
CA GLY A 258 -4.97 17.18 -25.27
C GLY A 258 -3.60 16.69 -25.71
N GLY A 259 -2.55 17.07 -24.97
CA GLY A 259 -1.19 16.57 -25.14
C GLY A 259 -0.95 15.24 -24.42
N GLU A 260 0.24 14.68 -24.62
CA GLU A 260 0.68 13.48 -23.91
C GLU A 260 0.94 13.83 -22.43
N PHE A 261 0.26 13.12 -21.53
CA PHE A 261 0.37 13.32 -20.08
C PHE A 261 0.86 12.09 -19.33
N SER A 262 1.17 11.00 -20.05
CA SER A 262 1.69 9.76 -19.49
C SER A 262 2.80 9.17 -20.34
N GLU A 263 3.63 8.36 -19.73
CA GLU A 263 4.61 7.49 -20.35
C GLU A 263 4.20 6.04 -20.13
N LYS A 264 4.63 5.12 -21.00
CA LYS A 264 4.29 3.70 -20.93
C LYS A 264 5.49 2.81 -21.22
N GLU A 265 5.46 1.64 -20.65
CA GLU A 265 6.41 0.56 -20.83
C GLU A 265 5.66 -0.72 -21.23
N ASP A 266 6.07 -1.34 -22.33
CA ASP A 266 5.58 -2.64 -22.73
C ASP A 266 6.31 -3.73 -21.95
N LEU A 267 5.56 -4.65 -21.33
CA LEU A 267 6.12 -5.73 -20.53
C LEU A 267 6.40 -6.95 -21.40
N ASN A 268 7.66 -7.36 -21.45
CA ASN A 268 8.06 -8.60 -22.12
C ASN A 268 7.68 -9.84 -21.27
N PHE A 269 8.02 -11.02 -21.75
CA PHE A 269 7.70 -12.28 -21.09
C PHE A 269 8.37 -12.42 -19.71
N PHE A 270 9.64 -12.03 -19.59
CA PHE A 270 10.39 -12.11 -18.34
C PHE A 270 10.01 -11.01 -17.34
N ASP A 271 9.65 -9.82 -17.82
CA ASP A 271 9.12 -8.76 -16.95
C ASP A 271 7.87 -9.26 -16.22
N ARG A 272 6.95 -9.89 -16.93
CA ARG A 272 5.71 -10.44 -16.34
C ARG A 272 6.00 -11.60 -15.37
N PHE A 273 7.01 -12.42 -15.66
CA PHE A 273 7.46 -13.45 -14.73
C PHE A 273 8.02 -12.84 -13.45
N ASN A 274 8.94 -11.87 -13.57
CA ASN A 274 9.55 -11.19 -12.43
C ASN A 274 8.49 -10.42 -11.60
N ASP A 275 7.49 -9.85 -12.26
CA ASP A 275 6.34 -9.25 -11.58
C ASP A 275 5.54 -10.26 -10.77
N LEU A 276 5.31 -11.46 -11.34
CA LEU A 276 4.62 -12.53 -10.59
C LEU A 276 5.41 -12.93 -9.35
N ILE A 277 6.74 -13.06 -9.45
CA ILE A 277 7.62 -13.32 -8.30
C ILE A 277 7.46 -12.24 -7.24
N LEU A 278 7.64 -10.97 -7.65
CA LEU A 278 7.60 -9.81 -6.76
C LEU A 278 6.25 -9.67 -6.03
N THR A 279 5.15 -9.85 -6.75
CA THR A 279 3.82 -9.66 -6.20
C THR A 279 3.35 -10.84 -5.35
N SER A 280 3.72 -12.06 -5.72
CA SER A 280 3.24 -13.27 -5.04
C SER A 280 4.01 -13.57 -3.75
N LEU A 281 5.35 -13.54 -3.78
CA LEU A 281 6.16 -13.91 -2.62
C LEU A 281 6.01 -12.96 -1.43
N ARG A 282 5.57 -11.73 -1.64
CA ARG A 282 5.32 -10.79 -0.54
C ARG A 282 4.01 -11.02 0.21
N THR A 283 3.23 -12.02 -0.17
CA THR A 283 1.89 -12.29 0.38
C THR A 283 1.82 -13.64 1.11
N TYR A 284 0.88 -13.78 2.02
CA TYR A 284 0.68 -15.01 2.80
C TYR A 284 0.15 -16.18 1.95
N TRP A 285 -0.38 -15.92 0.74
CA TRP A 285 -0.75 -17.00 -0.21
C TRP A 285 0.42 -17.47 -1.06
N GLY A 286 1.50 -16.67 -1.16
CA GLY A 286 2.75 -17.05 -1.80
C GLY A 286 2.69 -17.21 -3.32
N LEU A 287 3.76 -17.75 -3.89
CA LEU A 287 3.93 -18.02 -5.32
C LEU A 287 3.39 -19.41 -5.66
N ASP A 288 2.29 -19.47 -6.40
CA ASP A 288 1.73 -20.72 -6.93
C ASP A 288 2.59 -21.25 -8.08
N LEU A 289 3.29 -22.36 -7.86
CA LEU A 289 4.12 -23.00 -8.86
C LEU A 289 3.32 -23.61 -10.02
N GLY A 290 2.03 -23.94 -9.79
CA GLY A 290 1.14 -24.38 -10.86
C GLY A 290 0.86 -23.26 -11.86
N LEU A 291 0.60 -22.04 -11.33
CA LEU A 291 0.41 -20.85 -12.14
C LEU A 291 1.70 -20.49 -12.92
N VAL A 292 2.88 -20.60 -12.27
CA VAL A 292 4.15 -20.40 -12.96
C VAL A 292 4.31 -21.36 -14.13
N LYS A 293 4.01 -22.63 -13.91
CA LYS A 293 4.11 -23.67 -14.96
C LYS A 293 3.15 -23.39 -16.11
N GLU A 294 1.91 -23.02 -15.80
CA GLU A 294 0.86 -22.73 -16.78
C GLU A 294 1.19 -21.52 -17.66
N GLN A 295 1.65 -20.43 -17.04
CA GLN A 295 1.86 -19.15 -17.75
C GLN A 295 3.26 -19.03 -18.36
N PHE A 296 4.28 -19.65 -17.74
CA PHE A 296 5.68 -19.42 -18.08
C PHE A 296 6.44 -20.70 -18.45
N GLY A 297 5.81 -21.88 -18.34
CA GLY A 297 6.35 -23.15 -18.79
C GLY A 297 7.25 -23.86 -17.79
N ASP A 298 7.75 -25.04 -18.22
CA ASP A 298 8.52 -25.95 -17.36
C ASP A 298 9.89 -25.39 -16.95
N ASP A 299 10.50 -24.55 -17.76
CA ASP A 299 11.85 -24.03 -17.49
C ASP A 299 11.82 -23.05 -16.33
N LEU A 300 10.90 -22.08 -16.32
CA LEU A 300 10.75 -21.13 -15.22
C LEU A 300 10.16 -21.79 -13.98
N TYR A 301 9.31 -22.81 -14.13
CA TYR A 301 8.89 -23.65 -13.01
C TYR A 301 10.11 -24.32 -12.33
N ARG A 302 11.01 -24.99 -13.10
CA ARG A 302 12.22 -25.60 -12.55
C ARG A 302 13.20 -24.57 -11.96
N HIS A 303 13.29 -23.40 -12.55
CA HIS A 303 14.04 -22.27 -12.00
C HIS A 303 13.55 -21.93 -10.60
N CYS A 304 12.24 -21.74 -10.40
CA CYS A 304 11.66 -21.45 -9.08
C CYS A 304 11.94 -22.56 -8.08
N GLU A 305 11.78 -23.85 -8.45
CA GLU A 305 12.07 -24.96 -7.54
C GLU A 305 13.54 -25.00 -7.13
N LYS A 306 14.47 -24.79 -8.09
CA LYS A 306 15.90 -24.72 -7.82
C LYS A 306 16.26 -23.58 -6.88
N LYS A 307 15.72 -22.37 -7.10
CA LYS A 307 15.95 -21.21 -6.23
C LYS A 307 15.36 -21.41 -4.84
N ALA A 308 14.17 -21.98 -4.73
CA ALA A 308 13.49 -22.24 -3.47
C ALA A 308 14.27 -23.21 -2.56
N ALA A 309 15.01 -24.17 -3.11
CA ALA A 309 15.63 -25.27 -2.34
C ALA A 309 16.50 -24.77 -1.17
N LYS A 310 17.34 -23.75 -1.38
CA LYS A 310 18.20 -23.19 -0.32
C LYS A 310 17.40 -22.47 0.76
N TYR A 311 16.31 -21.78 0.37
CA TYR A 311 15.46 -21.05 1.32
C TYR A 311 14.51 -21.96 2.09
N ILE A 312 14.11 -23.10 1.51
CA ILE A 312 13.39 -24.16 2.23
C ILE A 312 14.32 -24.81 3.26
N GLN A 313 15.58 -25.09 2.88
CA GLN A 313 16.56 -25.65 3.80
C GLN A 313 16.86 -24.69 4.97
N SER A 314 16.96 -23.40 4.72
CA SER A 314 17.17 -22.36 5.74
C SER A 314 15.89 -21.94 6.48
N LYS A 315 14.73 -22.51 6.14
CA LYS A 315 13.41 -22.21 6.70
C LYS A 315 12.85 -20.82 6.43
N HIS A 316 13.42 -20.06 5.49
CA HIS A 316 12.86 -18.77 5.05
C HIS A 316 11.68 -18.93 4.10
N ILE A 317 11.54 -20.07 3.44
CA ILE A 317 10.38 -20.44 2.61
C ILE A 317 9.83 -21.77 3.10
N ARG A 318 8.49 -21.88 3.16
CA ARG A 318 7.77 -23.13 3.29
C ARG A 318 7.05 -23.44 1.97
N LYS A 319 6.97 -24.73 1.61
CA LYS A 319 6.21 -25.18 0.44
C LYS A 319 4.91 -25.84 0.93
N GLU A 320 3.78 -25.25 0.62
CA GLU A 320 2.46 -25.73 1.02
C GLU A 320 1.53 -25.75 -0.21
N ASN A 321 0.84 -26.87 -0.45
CA ASN A 321 -0.14 -27.00 -1.55
C ASN A 321 0.37 -26.47 -2.92
N ASN A 322 1.63 -26.75 -3.24
CA ASN A 322 2.33 -26.26 -4.44
C ASN A 322 2.61 -24.75 -4.47
N ALA A 323 2.41 -24.02 -3.39
CA ALA A 323 2.82 -22.63 -3.24
C ALA A 323 4.12 -22.50 -2.44
N LEU A 324 4.95 -21.53 -2.81
CA LEU A 324 6.12 -21.09 -2.04
C LEU A 324 5.72 -19.87 -1.22
N ILE A 325 5.78 -19.98 0.10
CA ILE A 325 5.33 -18.95 1.04
C ILE A 325 6.51 -18.57 1.94
N LEU A 326 6.73 -17.27 2.13
CA LEU A 326 7.75 -16.78 3.07
C LEU A 326 7.35 -17.14 4.52
N SER A 327 8.33 -17.52 5.33
CA SER A 327 8.18 -17.56 6.80
C SER A 327 8.29 -16.14 7.36
N ASP A 328 8.02 -15.97 8.66
CA ASP A 328 8.18 -14.67 9.33
C ASP A 328 9.62 -14.14 9.20
N GLU A 329 10.62 -15.01 9.32
CA GLU A 329 12.04 -14.67 9.08
C GLU A 329 12.31 -14.38 7.59
N GLY A 330 11.64 -15.12 6.70
CA GLY A 330 11.76 -14.91 5.26
C GLY A 330 11.18 -13.58 4.79
N VAL A 331 10.13 -13.09 5.45
CA VAL A 331 9.53 -11.77 5.15
C VAL A 331 10.53 -10.64 5.41
N PHE A 332 11.33 -10.73 6.46
CA PHE A 332 12.34 -9.71 6.77
C PHE A 332 13.40 -9.55 5.67
N ILE A 333 13.81 -10.66 5.04
CA ILE A 333 14.76 -10.66 3.91
C ILE A 333 14.07 -10.86 2.56
N SER A 334 12.80 -10.50 2.47
CA SER A 334 11.97 -10.77 1.29
C SER A 334 12.52 -10.17 0.00
N ASN A 335 13.11 -8.99 0.05
CA ASN A 335 13.68 -8.34 -1.13
C ASN A 335 14.84 -9.16 -1.73
N ASP A 336 15.73 -9.68 -0.88
CA ASP A 336 16.86 -10.53 -1.32
C ASP A 336 16.35 -11.84 -1.91
N ILE A 337 15.35 -12.45 -1.25
CA ILE A 337 14.73 -13.67 -1.73
C ILE A 337 14.07 -13.41 -3.10
N MET A 338 13.23 -12.40 -3.22
CA MET A 338 12.54 -12.09 -4.48
C MET A 338 13.54 -11.78 -5.61
N SER A 339 14.58 -10.99 -5.34
CA SER A 339 15.62 -10.67 -6.31
C SER A 339 16.36 -11.90 -6.81
N ASP A 340 16.61 -12.89 -5.94
CA ASP A 340 17.28 -14.14 -6.34
C ASP A 340 16.39 -15.03 -7.23
N PHE A 341 15.07 -14.89 -7.15
CA PHE A 341 14.13 -15.60 -8.02
C PHE A 341 13.98 -14.95 -9.39
N PHE A 342 14.39 -13.71 -9.57
CA PHE A 342 14.25 -13.04 -10.87
C PHE A 342 15.02 -13.80 -11.95
N PHE A 343 14.45 -13.80 -13.13
CA PHE A 343 15.08 -14.30 -14.33
C PHE A 343 15.53 -13.10 -15.17
N ILE A 344 16.83 -13.04 -15.41
CA ILE A 344 17.47 -12.05 -16.27
C ILE A 344 18.00 -12.81 -17.47
N GLU A 345 17.56 -12.45 -18.67
CA GLU A 345 18.08 -13.02 -19.89
C GLU A 345 19.53 -12.55 -20.04
N GLU A 346 20.48 -13.50 -20.07
CA GLU A 346 21.88 -13.17 -20.38
C GLU A 346 21.95 -12.88 -21.89
N ASP A 347 22.44 -11.69 -22.25
CA ASP A 347 22.66 -11.25 -23.64
C ASP A 347 23.62 -12.15 -24.44
#